data_6ef9fda83f3c4e45222131268dcd16c9
#
_entry.id   6ef9fda83f3c4e45222131268dcd16c9
#
_cell.length_a   1.000
_cell.length_b   1.000
_cell.length_c   1.000
_cell.angle_alpha   90.00
_cell.angle_beta   90.00
_cell.angle_gamma   90.00
#
_symmetry.space_group_name_H-M   'P 1'
#
loop_
_entity.id
_entity.type
_entity.pdbx_description
1 polymer ?
#
loop_
_entity_poly.entity_id
_entity_poly.type
_entity_poly.pdbx_seq_one_letter_code
_entity_poly.pdbx_strand_id
1 'polypeptide(L)'
;MTDYLQTTLELKITEYFEKYVDGKIITFYKIQIYDNLTKESWTLDKRYSEIDFLHKTISKLYPNIPPMPGKTLFRIKSKEQLDKRKDQLQKFLQECINRKDIESNEAFKTFLEIDKHSPDLVYNPPTIIYENNDLPLGVRDFVFDEENNLLFIVCCDMKITSRVDAYITNANLPWEKKTNEHISVGALFAYRVFEEKRGNTYIFEKLWAKSYPQQTGVVYFNKNSLYVGVGLDQGDVIFYQVSKEQKFLEYEEILNFKHHTNRVMGLSYDEKNKYIYSCSTDKRFMLSDSSNFSNPIEIAQSSYGFTSLIFDKNNDRIFLTDEGGVLRVFLTNTYPPSLVAQVQTHTTNCIRGLDIDYKKQYIFTGTNKVDISILDLGMPGKEKLIKEISYFGGNLEIRILRYNKEKNELYSGDQKGKITVWSLKTGQSIYAWQAHSDAITQMKYDEKSRRLLSMAKDKKIIFWQIPDSWVSDKVKKFEETSIREINANRAAEKFKNKKYDDDDSDDSLDGWDIGN
;
A
#
# COMPACT_ATOMS: atom_id res chain seq x y z
N MET A 1 -30.08 6.70 14.05
CA MET A 1 -30.06 8.09 13.58
C MET A 1 -28.96 8.19 12.56
N THR A 2 -29.33 8.11 11.31
CA THR A 2 -28.38 8.21 10.18
C THR A 2 -28.15 9.68 9.93
N ASP A 3 -26.98 10.17 10.32
CA ASP A 3 -26.55 11.53 10.01
C ASP A 3 -26.38 11.69 8.50
N TYR A 4 -27.30 12.39 7.88
CA TYR A 4 -27.16 12.90 6.52
C TYR A 4 -26.11 14.03 6.52
N LEU A 5 -24.84 13.65 6.47
CA LEU A 5 -23.79 14.59 6.08
C LEU A 5 -23.97 14.82 4.58
N GLN A 6 -24.18 16.07 4.18
CA GLN A 6 -24.22 16.46 2.77
C GLN A 6 -22.91 16.01 2.10
N THR A 7 -23.04 15.31 0.98
CA THR A 7 -21.90 14.99 0.13
C THR A 7 -21.36 16.27 -0.47
N THR A 8 -20.04 16.35 -0.59
CA THR A 8 -19.38 17.52 -1.21
C THR A 8 -19.67 17.62 -2.70
N LEU A 9 -20.02 16.52 -3.33
CA LEU A 9 -20.26 16.41 -4.76
C LEU A 9 -21.75 16.30 -5.09
N GLU A 10 -22.16 16.98 -6.13
CA GLU A 10 -23.46 16.82 -6.79
C GLU A 10 -23.25 16.23 -8.18
N LEU A 11 -24.12 15.32 -8.59
CA LEU A 11 -24.03 14.64 -9.86
C LEU A 11 -25.37 14.63 -10.59
N LYS A 12 -25.34 14.98 -11.89
CA LYS A 12 -26.54 14.98 -12.74
C LYS A 12 -26.23 14.47 -14.13
N ILE A 13 -27.02 13.51 -14.62
CA ILE A 13 -27.00 13.16 -16.05
C ILE A 13 -27.87 14.18 -16.79
N THR A 14 -27.23 15.12 -17.48
CA THR A 14 -27.92 16.23 -18.15
C THR A 14 -28.58 15.79 -19.43
N GLU A 15 -27.88 15.03 -20.28
CA GLU A 15 -28.37 14.57 -21.57
C GLU A 15 -27.75 13.24 -21.96
N TYR A 16 -28.29 12.62 -23.01
CA TYR A 16 -27.64 11.54 -23.73
C TYR A 16 -27.57 11.91 -25.22
N PHE A 17 -26.55 11.41 -25.88
CA PHE A 17 -26.30 11.67 -27.31
C PHE A 17 -25.57 10.48 -27.94
N GLU A 18 -25.56 10.45 -29.26
CA GLU A 18 -24.96 9.37 -30.01
C GLU A 18 -23.69 9.82 -30.72
N LYS A 19 -22.67 9.00 -30.67
CA LYS A 19 -21.41 9.17 -31.41
C LYS A 19 -21.15 7.94 -32.29
N TYR A 20 -20.56 8.17 -33.44
CA TYR A 20 -20.04 7.10 -34.28
C TYR A 20 -18.61 6.77 -33.84
N VAL A 21 -18.40 5.55 -33.32
CA VAL A 21 -17.11 5.09 -32.80
C VAL A 21 -16.86 3.68 -33.36
N ASP A 22 -15.72 3.47 -34.00
CA ASP A 22 -15.28 2.17 -34.54
C ASP A 22 -16.35 1.45 -35.39
N GLY A 23 -16.98 2.18 -36.32
CA GLY A 23 -17.98 1.61 -37.20
C GLY A 23 -19.37 1.39 -36.59
N LYS A 24 -19.60 1.85 -35.35
CA LYS A 24 -20.87 1.65 -34.62
C LYS A 24 -21.37 2.95 -34.01
N ILE A 25 -22.69 3.09 -33.95
CA ILE A 25 -23.32 4.20 -33.23
C ILE A 25 -23.47 3.78 -31.77
N ILE A 26 -22.87 4.57 -30.87
CA ILE A 26 -22.86 4.33 -29.41
C ILE A 26 -23.55 5.50 -28.71
N THR A 27 -24.44 5.17 -27.77
CA THR A 27 -25.09 6.16 -26.91
C THR A 27 -24.19 6.48 -25.71
N PHE A 28 -23.91 7.77 -25.52
CA PHE A 28 -23.20 8.32 -24.37
C PHE A 28 -24.16 9.11 -23.49
N TYR A 29 -23.88 9.11 -22.20
CA TYR A 29 -24.56 9.89 -21.17
C TYR A 29 -23.62 10.98 -20.70
N LYS A 30 -24.05 12.24 -20.77
CA LYS A 30 -23.28 13.37 -20.25
C LYS A 30 -23.58 13.53 -18.78
N ILE A 31 -22.57 13.29 -17.96
CA ILE A 31 -22.64 13.39 -16.50
C ILE A 31 -21.98 14.71 -16.12
N GLN A 32 -22.74 15.62 -15.54
CA GLN A 32 -22.23 16.83 -14.94
C GLN A 32 -21.97 16.58 -13.45
N ILE A 33 -20.78 16.93 -12.99
CA ILE A 33 -20.38 16.88 -11.58
C ILE A 33 -20.10 18.31 -11.14
N TYR A 34 -20.61 18.65 -9.95
CA TYR A 34 -20.37 19.92 -9.29
C TYR A 34 -19.80 19.64 -7.90
N ASP A 35 -18.66 20.26 -7.60
CA ASP A 35 -18.03 20.19 -6.29
C ASP A 35 -18.45 21.41 -5.45
N ASN A 36 -19.29 21.19 -4.44
CA ASN A 36 -19.77 22.23 -3.53
C ASN A 36 -18.67 22.91 -2.73
N LEU A 37 -17.55 22.20 -2.52
CA LEU A 37 -16.40 22.71 -1.79
C LEU A 37 -15.57 23.69 -2.62
N THR A 38 -15.24 23.30 -3.86
CA THR A 38 -14.37 24.07 -4.76
C THR A 38 -15.14 25.04 -5.63
N LYS A 39 -16.47 24.85 -5.76
CA LYS A 39 -17.35 25.53 -6.70
C LYS A 39 -17.00 25.25 -8.16
N GLU A 40 -16.20 24.24 -8.41
CA GLU A 40 -15.84 23.80 -9.76
C GLU A 40 -16.87 22.79 -10.30
N SER A 41 -16.98 22.75 -11.61
CA SER A 41 -17.82 21.77 -12.29
C SER A 41 -17.12 21.22 -13.53
N TRP A 42 -17.32 19.94 -13.80
CA TRP A 42 -16.83 19.29 -15.02
C TRP A 42 -17.88 18.34 -15.59
N THR A 43 -17.68 17.90 -16.81
CA THR A 43 -18.58 16.97 -17.48
C THR A 43 -17.84 15.77 -18.00
N LEU A 44 -18.45 14.60 -17.92
CA LEU A 44 -17.94 13.34 -18.42
C LEU A 44 -18.91 12.73 -19.41
N ASP A 45 -18.40 12.22 -20.52
CA ASP A 45 -19.17 11.44 -21.49
C ASP A 45 -18.93 9.95 -21.22
N LYS A 46 -19.88 9.25 -20.64
CA LYS A 46 -19.76 7.83 -20.30
C LYS A 46 -20.80 7.01 -21.06
N ARG A 47 -20.38 5.86 -21.58
CA ARG A 47 -21.31 4.91 -22.20
C ARG A 47 -21.86 3.94 -21.16
N TYR A 48 -23.00 3.33 -21.49
CA TYR A 48 -23.66 2.36 -20.59
C TYR A 48 -22.70 1.28 -20.05
N SER A 49 -21.81 0.74 -20.89
CA SER A 49 -20.89 -0.33 -20.47
C SER A 49 -19.87 0.10 -19.41
N GLU A 50 -19.51 1.38 -19.33
CA GLU A 50 -18.61 1.90 -18.31
C GLU A 50 -19.35 2.06 -16.97
N ILE A 51 -20.61 2.49 -17.01
CA ILE A 51 -21.47 2.58 -15.82
C ILE A 51 -21.82 1.16 -15.31
N ASP A 52 -22.10 0.21 -16.22
CA ASP A 52 -22.36 -1.20 -15.87
C ASP A 52 -21.12 -1.86 -15.23
N PHE A 53 -19.92 -1.53 -15.72
CA PHE A 53 -18.68 -1.99 -15.11
C PHE A 53 -18.51 -1.43 -13.69
N LEU A 54 -18.75 -0.14 -13.50
CA LEU A 54 -18.73 0.50 -12.18
C LEU A 54 -19.74 -0.18 -11.24
N HIS A 55 -20.99 -0.38 -11.69
CA HIS A 55 -22.02 -1.04 -10.90
C HIS A 55 -21.59 -2.44 -10.46
N LYS A 56 -21.05 -3.25 -11.38
CA LYS A 56 -20.56 -4.61 -11.07
C LYS A 56 -19.42 -4.61 -10.06
N THR A 57 -18.58 -3.59 -10.13
CA THR A 57 -17.46 -3.42 -9.19
C THR A 57 -17.97 -3.06 -7.79
N ILE A 58 -18.85 -2.07 -7.71
CA ILE A 58 -19.37 -1.56 -6.43
C ILE A 58 -20.34 -2.56 -5.77
N SER A 59 -21.21 -3.22 -6.54
CA SER A 59 -22.20 -4.16 -5.99
C SER A 59 -21.59 -5.40 -5.32
N LYS A 60 -20.35 -5.74 -5.64
CA LYS A 60 -19.62 -6.82 -4.95
C LYS A 60 -19.17 -6.43 -3.54
N LEU A 61 -19.00 -5.15 -3.32
CA LEU A 61 -18.43 -4.59 -2.09
C LEU A 61 -19.50 -4.06 -1.13
N TYR A 62 -20.55 -3.48 -1.69
CA TYR A 62 -21.53 -2.75 -0.93
C TYR A 62 -22.92 -3.38 -1.10
N PRO A 63 -23.59 -3.74 -0.02
CA PRO A 63 -24.96 -4.24 -0.08
C PRO A 63 -25.96 -3.11 -0.44
N ASN A 64 -27.10 -3.51 -0.97
CA ASN A 64 -28.23 -2.61 -1.25
C ASN A 64 -27.95 -1.48 -2.24
N ILE A 65 -27.16 -1.75 -3.26
CA ILE A 65 -26.97 -0.86 -4.41
C ILE A 65 -28.19 -0.96 -5.33
N PRO A 66 -28.76 0.16 -5.82
CA PRO A 66 -29.86 0.13 -6.78
C PRO A 66 -29.50 -0.69 -8.03
N PRO A 67 -30.43 -1.49 -8.54
CA PRO A 67 -30.18 -2.31 -9.71
C PRO A 67 -29.97 -1.43 -10.95
N MET A 68 -29.05 -1.86 -11.81
CA MET A 68 -28.86 -1.26 -13.14
C MET A 68 -29.98 -1.64 -14.11
N PRO A 69 -30.34 -0.74 -15.04
CA PRO A 69 -31.23 -1.13 -16.14
C PRO A 69 -30.60 -2.28 -16.95
N GLY A 70 -31.43 -3.23 -17.36
CA GLY A 70 -30.96 -4.40 -18.09
C GLY A 70 -30.15 -4.07 -19.34
N LYS A 71 -29.09 -4.85 -19.60
CA LYS A 71 -28.30 -4.74 -20.82
C LYS A 71 -29.14 -5.19 -22.01
N THR A 72 -29.28 -4.35 -23.03
CA THR A 72 -30.00 -4.70 -24.27
C THR A 72 -29.04 -5.27 -25.30
N LEU A 73 -29.48 -6.31 -26.02
CA LEU A 73 -28.72 -6.91 -27.12
C LEU A 73 -28.64 -6.00 -28.33
N PHE A 74 -29.65 -5.15 -28.52
CA PHE A 74 -29.76 -4.20 -29.63
C PHE A 74 -29.77 -2.76 -29.13
N ARG A 75 -29.35 -1.84 -30.01
CA ARG A 75 -29.41 -0.41 -29.75
C ARG A 75 -30.86 0.02 -29.45
N ILE A 76 -31.05 0.76 -28.38
CA ILE A 76 -32.34 1.38 -28.07
C ILE A 76 -32.55 2.56 -28.98
N LYS A 77 -33.67 2.55 -29.72
CA LYS A 77 -34.06 3.63 -30.64
C LYS A 77 -35.19 4.50 -30.11
N SER A 78 -35.97 3.97 -29.14
CA SER A 78 -37.09 4.70 -28.54
C SER A 78 -36.56 5.74 -27.55
N LYS A 79 -37.00 7.00 -27.71
CA LYS A 79 -36.66 8.10 -26.79
C LYS A 79 -37.14 7.80 -25.36
N GLU A 80 -38.36 7.30 -25.23
CA GLU A 80 -38.95 6.95 -23.93
C GLU A 80 -38.09 5.89 -23.18
N GLN A 81 -37.58 4.88 -23.88
CA GLN A 81 -36.71 3.87 -23.29
C GLN A 81 -35.34 4.43 -22.90
N LEU A 82 -34.81 5.38 -23.67
CA LEU A 82 -33.55 6.07 -23.37
C LEU A 82 -33.72 6.99 -22.15
N ASP A 83 -34.83 7.73 -22.05
CA ASP A 83 -35.15 8.59 -20.91
C ASP A 83 -35.30 7.74 -19.63
N LYS A 84 -36.06 6.65 -19.69
CA LYS A 84 -36.22 5.71 -18.57
C LYS A 84 -34.87 5.14 -18.12
N ARG A 85 -34.01 4.78 -19.09
CA ARG A 85 -32.66 4.29 -18.78
C ARG A 85 -31.80 5.38 -18.13
N LYS A 86 -31.85 6.61 -18.64
CA LYS A 86 -31.16 7.76 -18.04
C LYS A 86 -31.55 7.96 -16.59
N ASP A 87 -32.85 7.91 -16.29
CA ASP A 87 -33.36 8.09 -14.92
C ASP A 87 -32.90 6.98 -13.97
N GLN A 88 -32.85 5.73 -14.45
CA GLN A 88 -32.34 4.62 -13.67
C GLN A 88 -30.83 4.75 -13.40
N LEU A 89 -30.04 5.18 -14.38
CA LEU A 89 -28.61 5.45 -14.24
C LEU A 89 -28.36 6.63 -13.27
N GLN A 90 -29.17 7.70 -13.37
CA GLN A 90 -29.14 8.83 -12.45
C GLN A 90 -29.37 8.37 -11.01
N LYS A 91 -30.42 7.55 -10.79
CA LYS A 91 -30.73 7.03 -9.45
C LYS A 91 -29.57 6.21 -8.87
N PHE A 92 -28.95 5.33 -9.68
CA PHE A 92 -27.79 4.56 -9.26
C PHE A 92 -26.62 5.45 -8.87
N LEU A 93 -26.24 6.40 -9.73
CA LEU A 93 -25.11 7.29 -9.48
C LEU A 93 -25.36 8.23 -8.29
N GLN A 94 -26.60 8.69 -8.11
CA GLN A 94 -26.99 9.53 -6.98
C GLN A 94 -26.90 8.77 -5.65
N GLU A 95 -27.29 7.51 -5.62
CA GLU A 95 -27.17 6.66 -4.45
C GLU A 95 -25.69 6.42 -4.10
N CYS A 96 -24.85 6.20 -5.13
CA CYS A 96 -23.42 6.03 -4.92
C CYS A 96 -22.76 7.27 -4.30
N ILE A 97 -23.12 8.48 -4.77
CA ILE A 97 -22.53 9.72 -4.28
C ILE A 97 -23.03 10.09 -2.88
N ASN A 98 -24.26 9.69 -2.52
CA ASN A 98 -24.83 9.94 -1.21
C ASN A 98 -24.26 9.02 -0.11
N ARG A 99 -23.51 7.99 -0.49
CA ARG A 99 -22.91 7.03 0.44
C ARG A 99 -21.42 7.30 0.58
N LYS A 100 -20.99 7.77 1.76
CA LYS A 100 -19.59 8.05 2.07
C LYS A 100 -18.65 6.86 1.87
N ASP A 101 -19.13 5.65 2.13
CA ASP A 101 -18.37 4.42 1.91
C ASP A 101 -18.08 4.18 0.42
N ILE A 102 -18.97 4.58 -0.47
CA ILE A 102 -18.81 4.48 -1.93
C ILE A 102 -18.09 5.69 -2.48
N GLU A 103 -18.39 6.90 -2.01
CA GLU A 103 -17.73 8.13 -2.44
C GLU A 103 -16.20 8.04 -2.27
N SER A 104 -15.74 7.44 -1.18
CA SER A 104 -14.31 7.19 -0.93
C SER A 104 -13.70 6.04 -1.75
N ASN A 105 -14.49 5.29 -2.50
CA ASN A 105 -14.02 4.15 -3.27
C ASN A 105 -13.22 4.55 -4.51
N GLU A 106 -12.03 3.97 -4.70
CA GLU A 106 -11.13 4.30 -5.81
C GLU A 106 -11.75 4.08 -7.21
N ALA A 107 -12.56 3.03 -7.38
CA ALA A 107 -13.21 2.80 -8.67
C ALA A 107 -14.24 3.89 -8.97
N PHE A 108 -14.96 4.37 -7.95
CA PHE A 108 -15.92 5.46 -8.08
C PHE A 108 -15.23 6.80 -8.34
N LYS A 109 -14.14 7.12 -7.61
CA LYS A 109 -13.33 8.32 -7.83
C LYS A 109 -12.73 8.35 -9.24
N THR A 110 -12.14 7.24 -9.67
CA THR A 110 -11.58 7.08 -11.02
C THR A 110 -12.66 7.24 -12.10
N PHE A 111 -13.86 6.69 -11.88
CA PHE A 111 -14.98 6.83 -12.80
C PHE A 111 -15.41 8.28 -12.95
N LEU A 112 -15.48 9.04 -11.85
CA LEU A 112 -15.82 10.47 -11.82
C LEU A 112 -14.64 11.38 -12.19
N GLU A 113 -13.44 10.84 -12.37
CA GLU A 113 -12.21 11.58 -12.69
C GLU A 113 -11.87 12.67 -11.65
N ILE A 114 -12.23 12.44 -10.38
CA ILE A 114 -12.02 13.40 -9.28
C ILE A 114 -10.54 13.78 -9.17
N ASP A 115 -9.64 12.79 -9.32
CA ASP A 115 -8.19 13.01 -9.22
C ASP A 115 -7.65 13.97 -10.32
N LYS A 116 -8.37 14.10 -11.45
CA LYS A 116 -7.97 15.01 -12.52
C LYS A 116 -8.46 16.45 -12.30
N HIS A 117 -9.61 16.60 -11.64
CA HIS A 117 -10.31 17.88 -11.52
C HIS A 117 -10.17 18.52 -10.13
N SER A 118 -9.97 17.71 -9.08
CA SER A 118 -9.90 18.21 -7.70
C SER A 118 -8.98 17.39 -6.79
N PRO A 119 -7.75 17.00 -7.20
CA PRO A 119 -6.91 16.15 -6.37
C PRO A 119 -6.51 16.83 -5.04
N ASP A 120 -6.22 18.14 -5.08
CA ASP A 120 -5.64 18.89 -3.96
C ASP A 120 -6.67 19.48 -2.98
N LEU A 121 -7.96 19.32 -3.26
CA LEU A 121 -9.02 20.02 -2.53
C LEU A 121 -9.77 19.13 -1.56
N VAL A 122 -9.83 17.82 -1.84
CA VAL A 122 -10.50 16.83 -1.00
C VAL A 122 -9.52 16.13 -0.07
N TYR A 123 -8.29 15.93 -0.55
CA TYR A 123 -7.24 15.23 0.17
C TYR A 123 -6.00 16.10 0.34
N ASN A 124 -5.25 15.82 1.40
CA ASN A 124 -3.88 16.30 1.57
C ASN A 124 -2.95 15.26 0.94
N PRO A 125 -2.39 15.49 -0.25
CA PRO A 125 -1.45 14.56 -0.86
C PRO A 125 -0.16 14.49 -0.06
N PRO A 126 0.56 13.36 -0.07
CA PRO A 126 1.91 13.31 0.45
C PRO A 126 2.82 14.19 -0.40
N THR A 127 3.75 14.90 0.24
CA THR A 127 4.68 15.79 -0.45
C THR A 127 6.05 15.14 -0.58
N ILE A 128 6.69 15.31 -1.74
CA ILE A 128 8.08 14.87 -1.93
C ILE A 128 8.98 15.81 -1.16
N ILE A 129 9.74 15.27 -0.19
CA ILE A 129 10.78 16.00 0.52
C ILE A 129 12.10 15.89 -0.25
N TYR A 130 12.37 14.71 -0.77
CA TYR A 130 13.61 14.42 -1.48
C TYR A 130 13.38 13.33 -2.53
N GLU A 131 13.98 13.51 -3.70
CA GLU A 131 14.00 12.51 -4.77
C GLU A 131 15.45 12.37 -5.29
N ASN A 132 15.94 11.13 -5.34
CA ASN A 132 17.21 10.79 -5.96
C ASN A 132 16.95 9.91 -7.19
N ASN A 133 17.49 10.34 -8.33
CA ASN A 133 17.35 9.66 -9.63
C ASN A 133 18.66 9.03 -10.13
N ASP A 134 19.72 9.05 -9.30
CA ASP A 134 21.09 8.73 -9.73
C ASP A 134 21.48 7.28 -9.52
N LEU A 135 20.54 6.40 -9.16
CA LEU A 135 20.85 4.98 -9.06
C LEU A 135 21.09 4.38 -10.45
N PRO A 136 22.18 3.61 -10.63
CA PRO A 136 22.54 3.06 -11.95
C PRO A 136 21.58 1.96 -12.41
N LEU A 137 20.99 1.24 -11.46
CA LEU A 137 20.15 0.06 -11.68
C LEU A 137 18.86 0.15 -10.90
N GLY A 138 17.86 -0.64 -11.33
CA GLY A 138 16.60 -0.78 -10.60
C GLY A 138 16.79 -1.37 -9.21
N VAL A 139 16.16 -0.76 -8.20
CA VAL A 139 16.22 -1.25 -6.82
C VAL A 139 15.45 -2.56 -6.69
N ARG A 140 16.03 -3.51 -5.95
CA ARG A 140 15.40 -4.78 -5.58
C ARG A 140 14.93 -4.78 -4.15
N ASP A 141 15.82 -4.33 -3.27
CA ASP A 141 15.54 -4.30 -1.83
C ASP A 141 16.43 -3.25 -1.18
N PHE A 142 16.03 -2.77 -0.01
CA PHE A 142 16.86 -1.93 0.83
C PHE A 142 16.59 -2.15 2.31
N VAL A 143 17.57 -1.81 3.13
CA VAL A 143 17.41 -1.67 4.57
C VAL A 143 17.98 -0.34 5.02
N PHE A 144 17.22 0.40 5.83
CA PHE A 144 17.63 1.69 6.39
C PHE A 144 17.70 1.61 7.91
N ASP A 145 18.88 1.84 8.45
CA ASP A 145 19.14 1.98 9.89
C ASP A 145 19.17 3.47 10.26
N GLU A 146 18.10 3.94 10.86
CA GLU A 146 17.92 5.34 11.27
C GLU A 146 18.85 5.74 12.41
N GLU A 147 19.27 4.79 13.28
CA GLU A 147 20.14 5.09 14.41
C GLU A 147 21.54 5.50 13.99
N ASN A 148 22.08 4.82 12.96
CA ASN A 148 23.40 5.13 12.40
C ASN A 148 23.32 5.90 11.08
N ASN A 149 22.10 6.22 10.60
CA ASN A 149 21.86 6.85 9.32
C ASN A 149 22.45 6.06 8.13
N LEU A 150 22.38 4.75 8.19
CA LEU A 150 22.94 3.86 7.16
C LEU A 150 21.85 3.29 6.27
N LEU A 151 22.06 3.40 4.98
CA LEU A 151 21.18 2.86 3.95
C LEU A 151 21.95 1.88 3.08
N PHE A 152 21.52 0.63 3.06
CA PHE A 152 22.04 -0.42 2.19
C PHE A 152 21.00 -0.73 1.13
N ILE A 153 21.42 -0.68 -0.14
CA ILE A 153 20.54 -0.88 -1.29
C ILE A 153 21.12 -1.96 -2.18
N VAL A 154 20.34 -2.97 -2.53
CA VAL A 154 20.68 -3.91 -3.58
C VAL A 154 19.91 -3.58 -4.86
N CYS A 155 20.66 -3.51 -5.93
CA CYS A 155 20.18 -3.15 -7.26
C CYS A 155 20.51 -4.23 -8.27
N CYS A 156 19.68 -4.40 -9.28
CA CYS A 156 20.04 -5.23 -10.43
C CYS A 156 19.40 -4.74 -11.72
N ASP A 157 20.00 -5.10 -12.85
CA ASP A 157 19.39 -4.94 -14.15
C ASP A 157 18.92 -6.30 -14.68
N MET A 158 17.68 -6.33 -15.13
CA MET A 158 17.12 -7.51 -15.80
C MET A 158 17.61 -7.64 -17.25
N LYS A 159 18.16 -6.57 -17.81
CA LYS A 159 18.76 -6.55 -19.15
C LYS A 159 20.27 -6.61 -19.02
N ILE A 160 20.86 -7.70 -19.46
CA ILE A 160 22.28 -8.09 -19.37
C ILE A 160 23.27 -7.05 -19.97
N THR A 161 22.85 -5.85 -20.33
CA THR A 161 23.64 -4.89 -21.10
C THR A 161 24.23 -3.73 -20.31
N SER A 162 23.92 -3.54 -19.03
CA SER A 162 24.45 -2.42 -18.25
C SER A 162 25.70 -2.81 -17.48
N ARG A 163 26.78 -2.06 -17.70
CA ARG A 163 28.04 -2.21 -16.96
C ARG A 163 27.95 -1.42 -15.64
N VAL A 164 27.68 -2.11 -14.54
CA VAL A 164 27.71 -1.53 -13.19
C VAL A 164 29.09 -1.03 -12.82
N ASP A 165 30.13 -1.72 -13.33
CA ASP A 165 31.55 -1.41 -13.04
C ASP A 165 31.94 0.03 -13.41
N ALA A 166 31.39 0.58 -14.50
CA ALA A 166 31.69 1.96 -14.89
C ALA A 166 31.16 2.98 -13.85
N TYR A 167 30.03 2.73 -13.24
CA TYR A 167 29.49 3.60 -12.20
C TYR A 167 30.26 3.47 -10.88
N ILE A 168 30.66 2.25 -10.54
CA ILE A 168 31.44 1.97 -9.34
C ILE A 168 32.81 2.62 -9.44
N THR A 169 33.50 2.50 -10.58
CA THR A 169 34.85 3.04 -10.80
C THR A 169 34.90 4.56 -10.91
N ASN A 170 33.89 5.22 -11.43
CA ASN A 170 33.86 6.68 -11.55
C ASN A 170 33.66 7.40 -10.20
N ALA A 171 33.43 6.67 -9.11
CA ALA A 171 33.15 7.23 -7.80
C ALA A 171 34.39 7.56 -6.96
N ASN A 172 35.65 7.52 -7.50
CA ASN A 172 36.89 7.77 -6.79
C ASN A 172 37.05 6.98 -5.48
N LEU A 173 36.47 5.79 -5.39
CA LEU A 173 36.58 4.95 -4.22
C LEU A 173 37.82 4.04 -4.35
N PRO A 174 38.61 3.84 -3.26
CA PRO A 174 39.93 3.20 -3.32
C PRO A 174 39.91 1.68 -3.52
N TRP A 175 38.79 1.09 -3.85
CA TRP A 175 38.61 -0.36 -3.84
C TRP A 175 38.17 -0.91 -5.20
N GLU A 176 38.78 -2.04 -5.50
CA GLU A 176 38.68 -2.97 -6.61
C GLU A 176 39.42 -2.63 -7.92
N LYS A 177 40.47 -3.39 -8.16
CA LYS A 177 41.11 -3.52 -9.46
C LYS A 177 40.11 -4.13 -10.44
N LYS A 178 39.93 -3.47 -11.59
CA LYS A 178 39.21 -3.99 -12.74
C LYS A 178 39.70 -5.39 -13.11
N THR A 179 38.84 -6.38 -13.04
CA THR A 179 38.98 -7.58 -13.84
C THR A 179 38.10 -7.40 -15.08
N ASN A 180 38.71 -7.35 -16.24
CA ASN A 180 38.06 -7.03 -17.52
C ASN A 180 37.10 -8.11 -18.05
N GLU A 181 36.74 -9.12 -17.26
CA GLU A 181 36.09 -10.33 -17.76
C GLU A 181 34.69 -10.60 -17.24
N HIS A 182 34.14 -9.82 -16.29
CA HIS A 182 32.82 -10.08 -15.76
C HIS A 182 31.88 -8.89 -15.94
N ILE A 183 30.75 -9.13 -16.61
CA ILE A 183 29.64 -8.20 -16.67
C ILE A 183 28.92 -8.29 -15.33
N SER A 184 29.03 -7.26 -14.51
CA SER A 184 28.30 -7.18 -13.26
C SER A 184 26.84 -6.81 -13.54
N VAL A 185 25.90 -7.63 -13.05
CA VAL A 185 24.45 -7.45 -13.23
C VAL A 185 23.74 -7.10 -11.94
N GLY A 186 24.42 -7.18 -10.80
CA GLY A 186 23.92 -6.82 -9.48
C GLY A 186 24.92 -5.98 -8.70
N ALA A 187 24.43 -5.18 -7.76
CA ALA A 187 25.26 -4.37 -6.89
C ALA A 187 24.63 -4.17 -5.51
N LEU A 188 25.50 -4.05 -4.49
CA LEU A 188 25.16 -3.53 -3.16
C LEU A 188 25.77 -2.14 -3.02
N PHE A 189 25.00 -1.17 -2.61
CA PHE A 189 25.45 0.17 -2.27
C PHE A 189 25.22 0.44 -0.80
N ALA A 190 26.20 1.08 -0.17
CA ALA A 190 26.10 1.61 1.18
C ALA A 190 26.18 3.13 1.15
N TYR A 191 25.20 3.77 1.76
CA TYR A 191 25.13 5.22 1.89
C TYR A 191 25.00 5.60 3.35
N ARG A 192 25.54 6.76 3.70
CA ARG A 192 25.13 7.50 4.87
C ARG A 192 24.11 8.53 4.43
N VAL A 193 22.96 8.56 5.11
CA VAL A 193 21.84 9.45 4.77
C VAL A 193 21.56 10.34 5.96
N PHE A 194 21.65 11.65 5.81
CA PHE A 194 21.35 12.60 6.86
C PHE A 194 20.59 13.80 6.33
N GLU A 195 19.78 14.37 7.17
CA GLU A 195 18.99 15.55 6.86
C GLU A 195 19.85 16.82 6.98
N GLU A 196 19.81 17.66 5.96
CA GLU A 196 20.51 18.97 6.01
C GLU A 196 19.71 19.95 6.86
N LYS A 197 20.35 20.50 7.90
CA LYS A 197 19.73 21.37 8.90
C LYS A 197 19.07 22.65 8.35
N ARG A 198 19.34 23.03 7.11
CA ARG A 198 18.88 24.31 6.52
C ARG A 198 17.88 24.19 5.37
N GLY A 199 17.53 23.02 4.91
CA GLY A 199 16.82 22.94 3.64
C GLY A 199 15.74 21.86 3.50
N ASN A 200 15.39 21.09 4.50
CA ASN A 200 14.50 19.91 4.36
C ASN A 200 14.95 18.98 3.22
N THR A 201 16.24 18.88 2.98
CA THR A 201 16.84 18.00 1.97
C THR A 201 17.64 16.90 2.64
N TYR A 202 17.82 15.79 1.91
CA TYR A 202 18.67 14.68 2.35
C TYR A 202 19.98 14.69 1.60
N ILE A 203 21.08 14.48 2.33
CA ILE A 203 22.40 14.24 1.74
C ILE A 203 22.66 12.75 1.76
N PHE A 204 22.98 12.19 0.60
CA PHE A 204 23.39 10.81 0.38
C PHE A 204 24.89 10.77 0.17
N GLU A 205 25.62 10.48 1.23
CA GLU A 205 27.06 10.23 1.15
C GLU A 205 27.28 8.76 0.80
N LYS A 206 27.78 8.47 -0.38
CA LYS A 206 28.13 7.11 -0.76
C LYS A 206 29.38 6.67 0.00
N LEU A 207 29.24 5.61 0.79
CA LEU A 207 30.33 5.04 1.57
C LEU A 207 31.14 4.07 0.72
N TRP A 208 30.49 3.06 0.20
CA TRP A 208 31.09 2.04 -0.67
C TRP A 208 30.03 1.34 -1.52
N ALA A 209 30.48 0.51 -2.46
CA ALA A 209 29.61 -0.36 -3.22
C ALA A 209 30.35 -1.65 -3.59
N LYS A 210 29.61 -2.73 -3.81
CA LYS A 210 30.11 -4.04 -4.24
C LYS A 210 29.32 -4.51 -5.45
N SER A 211 30.02 -4.96 -6.49
CA SER A 211 29.40 -5.54 -7.68
C SER A 211 29.36 -7.06 -7.62
N TYR A 212 28.37 -7.64 -8.28
CA TYR A 212 28.18 -9.09 -8.38
C TYR A 212 27.96 -9.52 -9.82
N PRO A 213 28.49 -10.69 -10.23
CA PRO A 213 28.26 -11.25 -11.57
C PRO A 213 26.85 -11.79 -11.77
N GLN A 214 26.05 -11.83 -10.73
CA GLN A 214 24.66 -12.29 -10.70
C GLN A 214 23.74 -11.21 -10.11
N GLN A 215 22.44 -11.34 -10.36
CA GLN A 215 21.45 -10.40 -9.82
C GLN A 215 21.36 -10.53 -8.30
N THR A 216 21.10 -9.42 -7.65
CA THR A 216 20.80 -9.37 -6.21
C THR A 216 19.32 -9.62 -5.97
N GLY A 217 18.99 -10.29 -4.86
CA GLY A 217 17.61 -10.61 -4.45
C GLY A 217 17.15 -9.79 -3.25
N VAL A 218 17.89 -9.90 -2.15
CA VAL A 218 17.52 -9.35 -0.84
C VAL A 218 18.75 -8.79 -0.12
N VAL A 219 18.52 -7.77 0.72
CA VAL A 219 19.54 -7.26 1.65
C VAL A 219 19.02 -7.30 3.08
N TYR A 220 19.88 -7.66 4.01
CA TYR A 220 19.63 -7.70 5.44
C TYR A 220 20.71 -6.91 6.19
N PHE A 221 20.33 -6.21 7.25
CA PHE A 221 21.28 -5.54 8.14
C PHE A 221 20.95 -5.82 9.59
N ASN A 222 21.97 -6.21 10.35
CA ASN A 222 21.91 -6.32 11.79
C ASN A 222 22.71 -5.19 12.43
N LYS A 223 22.01 -4.29 13.13
CA LYS A 223 22.61 -3.09 13.70
C LYS A 223 23.53 -3.35 14.90
N ASN A 224 23.34 -4.47 15.61
CA ASN A 224 24.14 -4.77 16.80
C ASN A 224 25.49 -5.40 16.40
N SER A 225 25.44 -6.41 15.53
CA SER A 225 26.66 -7.04 15.00
C SER A 225 27.27 -6.29 13.83
N LEU A 226 26.60 -5.29 13.27
CA LEU A 226 26.99 -4.56 12.05
C LEU A 226 27.20 -5.49 10.84
N TYR A 227 26.38 -6.52 10.73
CA TYR A 227 26.43 -7.47 9.62
C TYR A 227 25.47 -7.05 8.52
N VAL A 228 25.99 -6.95 7.29
CA VAL A 228 25.21 -6.78 6.07
C VAL A 228 25.16 -8.10 5.33
N GLY A 229 23.99 -8.69 5.17
CA GLY A 229 23.77 -9.91 4.41
C GLY A 229 23.17 -9.62 3.04
N VAL A 230 23.64 -10.28 2.00
CA VAL A 230 23.11 -10.19 0.63
C VAL A 230 22.77 -11.56 0.11
N GLY A 231 21.56 -11.74 -0.39
CA GLY A 231 21.14 -12.92 -1.11
C GLY A 231 21.11 -12.69 -2.62
N LEU A 232 21.63 -13.64 -3.37
CA LEU A 232 21.78 -13.54 -4.82
C LEU A 232 20.85 -14.50 -5.57
N ASP A 233 20.70 -14.31 -6.88
CA ASP A 233 19.77 -15.04 -7.74
C ASP A 233 20.11 -16.52 -7.96
N GLN A 234 21.40 -16.87 -7.84
CA GLN A 234 21.85 -18.25 -8.02
C GLN A 234 21.99 -19.01 -6.69
N GLY A 235 21.50 -18.40 -5.60
CA GLY A 235 21.44 -19.05 -4.29
C GLY A 235 22.61 -18.78 -3.37
N ASP A 236 23.51 -17.89 -3.76
CA ASP A 236 24.62 -17.48 -2.92
C ASP A 236 24.13 -16.50 -1.84
N VAL A 237 24.71 -16.61 -0.64
CA VAL A 237 24.49 -15.73 0.50
C VAL A 237 25.83 -15.23 0.99
N ILE A 238 25.98 -13.93 1.07
CA ILE A 238 27.24 -13.27 1.43
C ILE A 238 26.98 -12.33 2.61
N PHE A 239 27.84 -12.39 3.62
CA PHE A 239 27.80 -11.47 4.75
C PHE A 239 29.09 -10.65 4.83
N TYR A 240 28.89 -9.37 5.12
CA TYR A 240 29.95 -8.40 5.34
C TYR A 240 29.87 -7.87 6.77
N GLN A 241 31.03 -7.74 7.42
CA GLN A 241 31.19 -6.97 8.65
C GLN A 241 31.52 -5.53 8.27
N VAL A 242 30.73 -4.57 8.76
CA VAL A 242 30.99 -3.14 8.55
C VAL A 242 31.69 -2.55 9.77
N SER A 243 32.74 -1.76 9.55
CA SER A 243 33.53 -1.18 10.64
C SER A 243 32.94 0.16 11.09
N LYS A 244 32.52 0.25 12.36
CA LYS A 244 32.07 1.50 13.01
C LYS A 244 33.26 2.42 13.30
N GLU A 245 34.39 1.86 13.64
CA GLU A 245 35.64 2.60 13.96
C GLU A 245 36.13 3.42 12.76
N GLN A 246 35.98 2.86 11.56
CA GLN A 246 36.28 3.52 10.28
C GLN A 246 35.09 4.33 9.71
N LYS A 247 34.16 4.75 10.56
CA LYS A 247 32.99 5.53 10.17
C LYS A 247 32.15 4.86 9.04
N PHE A 248 32.11 3.52 9.05
CA PHE A 248 31.43 2.67 8.05
C PHE A 248 31.99 2.75 6.62
N LEU A 249 33.20 3.27 6.43
CA LEU A 249 33.87 3.32 5.13
C LEU A 249 34.53 1.99 4.71
N GLU A 250 34.79 1.11 5.68
CA GLU A 250 35.41 -0.19 5.47
C GLU A 250 34.44 -1.32 5.80
N TYR A 251 34.57 -2.39 5.02
CA TYR A 251 33.83 -3.63 5.20
C TYR A 251 34.72 -4.82 4.89
N GLU A 252 34.48 -5.95 5.52
CA GLU A 252 35.14 -7.22 5.30
C GLU A 252 34.10 -8.29 4.94
N GLU A 253 34.38 -9.09 3.90
CA GLU A 253 33.57 -10.26 3.60
C GLU A 253 33.93 -11.36 4.61
N ILE A 254 32.94 -11.64 5.52
CA ILE A 254 33.13 -12.62 6.58
C ILE A 254 32.60 -13.99 6.22
N LEU A 255 31.60 -14.06 5.33
CA LEU A 255 30.93 -15.29 4.95
C LEU A 255 30.51 -15.25 3.49
N ASN A 256 30.71 -16.38 2.80
CA ASN A 256 30.21 -16.58 1.45
C ASN A 256 29.88 -18.08 1.27
N PHE A 257 28.61 -18.38 1.10
CA PHE A 257 28.16 -19.77 0.95
C PHE A 257 26.99 -19.90 -0.02
N LYS A 258 26.83 -21.08 -0.59
CA LYS A 258 25.77 -21.39 -1.53
C LYS A 258 24.96 -22.60 -1.07
N HIS A 259 23.85 -22.33 -0.38
CA HIS A 259 22.93 -23.35 0.12
C HIS A 259 21.65 -23.47 -0.68
N HIS A 260 21.39 -22.50 -1.53
CA HIS A 260 20.23 -22.47 -2.41
C HIS A 260 20.64 -22.68 -3.88
N THR A 261 19.69 -23.06 -4.69
CA THR A 261 19.88 -23.28 -6.15
C THR A 261 19.17 -22.22 -7.00
N ASN A 262 18.47 -21.30 -6.35
CA ASN A 262 17.73 -20.23 -7.00
C ASN A 262 17.70 -19.00 -6.08
N ARG A 263 17.04 -17.92 -6.54
CA ARG A 263 17.00 -16.62 -5.87
C ARG A 263 16.68 -16.71 -4.39
N VAL A 264 17.54 -16.11 -3.57
CA VAL A 264 17.31 -15.91 -2.15
C VAL A 264 16.34 -14.75 -1.97
N MET A 265 15.23 -14.99 -1.26
CA MET A 265 14.14 -14.05 -1.09
C MET A 265 14.04 -13.46 0.31
N GLY A 266 14.66 -14.09 1.28
CA GLY A 266 14.66 -13.61 2.66
C GLY A 266 15.91 -14.07 3.40
N LEU A 267 16.45 -13.16 4.21
CA LEU A 267 17.61 -13.39 5.10
C LEU A 267 17.33 -12.83 6.48
N SER A 268 17.81 -13.51 7.49
CA SER A 268 17.84 -13.00 8.86
C SER A 268 18.96 -13.61 9.67
N TYR A 269 19.46 -12.88 10.67
CA TYR A 269 20.48 -13.35 11.58
C TYR A 269 19.95 -13.33 13.03
N ASP A 270 20.00 -14.49 13.65
CA ASP A 270 19.70 -14.68 15.07
C ASP A 270 21.00 -14.52 15.88
N GLU A 271 21.16 -13.37 16.52
CA GLU A 271 22.33 -13.06 17.35
C GLU A 271 22.45 -13.97 18.56
N LYS A 272 21.32 -14.40 19.13
CA LYS A 272 21.26 -15.21 20.35
C LYS A 272 21.84 -16.61 20.10
N ASN A 273 21.41 -17.22 19.00
CA ASN A 273 21.78 -18.59 18.64
C ASN A 273 22.91 -18.67 17.61
N LYS A 274 23.34 -17.52 17.05
CA LYS A 274 24.33 -17.45 15.98
C LYS A 274 23.90 -18.14 14.69
N TYR A 275 22.59 -18.12 14.39
CA TYR A 275 22.03 -18.76 13.21
C TYR A 275 21.69 -17.75 12.10
N ILE A 276 21.94 -18.15 10.87
CA ILE A 276 21.47 -17.45 9.67
C ILE A 276 20.30 -18.24 9.12
N TYR A 277 19.16 -17.57 8.96
CA TYR A 277 17.97 -18.09 8.29
C TYR A 277 17.91 -17.55 6.89
N SER A 278 17.69 -18.42 5.91
CA SER A 278 17.50 -18.02 4.50
C SER A 278 16.37 -18.80 3.85
N CYS A 279 15.60 -18.13 3.00
CA CYS A 279 14.57 -18.76 2.18
C CYS A 279 14.70 -18.36 0.71
N SER A 280 14.25 -19.22 -0.19
CA SER A 280 14.49 -19.07 -1.62
C SER A 280 13.31 -19.53 -2.47
N THR A 281 13.30 -19.06 -3.71
CA THR A 281 12.41 -19.59 -4.76
C THR A 281 12.75 -21.02 -5.17
N ASP A 282 13.85 -21.62 -4.68
CA ASP A 282 14.13 -23.05 -4.78
C ASP A 282 13.25 -23.90 -3.87
N LYS A 283 12.31 -23.29 -3.15
CA LYS A 283 11.31 -23.93 -2.26
C LYS A 283 11.88 -24.43 -0.94
N ARG A 284 13.09 -24.00 -0.57
CA ARG A 284 13.79 -24.45 0.64
C ARG A 284 13.92 -23.30 1.64
N PHE A 285 13.74 -23.64 2.92
CA PHE A 285 14.03 -22.82 4.07
C PHE A 285 15.20 -23.44 4.82
N MET A 286 16.31 -22.70 4.95
CA MET A 286 17.57 -23.18 5.44
C MET A 286 17.98 -22.46 6.72
N LEU A 287 18.67 -23.18 7.60
CA LEU A 287 19.42 -22.67 8.74
C LEU A 287 20.89 -22.96 8.51
N SER A 288 21.74 -21.96 8.75
CA SER A 288 23.19 -22.08 8.74
C SER A 288 23.76 -21.57 10.06
N ASP A 289 24.63 -22.32 10.69
CA ASP A 289 25.36 -21.86 11.86
C ASP A 289 26.46 -20.89 11.41
N SER A 290 26.53 -19.69 11.97
CA SER A 290 27.51 -18.68 11.61
C SER A 290 28.94 -19.03 12.05
N SER A 291 29.12 -20.03 12.89
CA SER A 291 30.43 -20.53 13.31
C SER A 291 30.94 -21.71 12.48
N ASN A 292 30.03 -22.45 11.82
CA ASN A 292 30.39 -23.63 11.03
C ASN A 292 29.43 -23.82 9.85
N PHE A 293 29.74 -23.17 8.71
CA PHE A 293 28.90 -23.17 7.50
C PHE A 293 28.90 -24.47 6.71
N SER A 294 29.68 -25.47 7.12
CA SER A 294 29.85 -26.71 6.38
C SER A 294 28.64 -27.65 6.38
N ASN A 295 27.68 -27.44 7.30
CA ASN A 295 26.50 -28.29 7.46
C ASN A 295 25.19 -27.48 7.58
N PRO A 296 24.69 -26.93 6.47
CA PRO A 296 23.38 -26.26 6.49
C PRO A 296 22.26 -27.28 6.78
N ILE A 297 21.28 -26.87 7.55
CA ILE A 297 20.09 -27.67 7.83
C ILE A 297 18.94 -27.14 7.00
N GLU A 298 18.29 -28.02 6.26
CA GLU A 298 16.99 -27.75 5.66
C GLU A 298 15.91 -27.86 6.73
N ILE A 299 15.30 -26.71 7.09
CA ILE A 299 14.22 -26.68 8.09
C ILE A 299 12.90 -27.11 7.49
N ALA A 300 12.63 -26.66 6.27
CA ALA A 300 11.40 -26.98 5.57
C ALA A 300 11.54 -26.86 4.06
N GLN A 301 10.73 -27.65 3.35
CA GLN A 301 10.51 -27.56 1.92
C GLN A 301 9.03 -27.27 1.63
N SER A 302 8.76 -26.46 0.61
CA SER A 302 7.41 -26.14 0.14
C SER A 302 7.19 -26.65 -1.27
N SER A 303 5.93 -26.78 -1.69
CA SER A 303 5.58 -27.02 -3.09
C SER A 303 5.81 -25.80 -3.98
N TYR A 304 5.89 -24.61 -3.40
CA TYR A 304 6.05 -23.31 -4.05
C TYR A 304 7.29 -22.58 -3.55
N GLY A 305 7.83 -21.67 -4.36
CA GLY A 305 8.95 -20.82 -3.96
C GLY A 305 8.58 -19.91 -2.79
N PHE A 306 9.49 -19.76 -1.84
CA PHE A 306 9.31 -18.79 -0.76
C PHE A 306 9.49 -17.36 -1.28
N THR A 307 8.72 -16.42 -0.71
CA THR A 307 8.67 -15.03 -1.18
C THR A 307 9.13 -14.01 -0.16
N SER A 308 8.98 -14.30 1.14
CA SER A 308 9.39 -13.38 2.22
C SER A 308 9.69 -14.15 3.51
N LEU A 309 10.57 -13.55 4.33
CA LEU A 309 10.93 -14.02 5.66
C LEU A 309 10.93 -12.83 6.63
N ILE A 310 10.25 -12.98 7.77
CA ILE A 310 10.36 -12.08 8.91
C ILE A 310 10.76 -12.88 10.14
N PHE A 311 11.79 -12.43 10.86
CA PHE A 311 12.20 -12.98 12.15
C PHE A 311 11.77 -12.05 13.28
N ASP A 312 10.81 -12.49 14.09
CA ASP A 312 10.40 -11.85 15.33
C ASP A 312 11.27 -12.36 16.49
N LYS A 313 12.38 -11.67 16.69
CA LYS A 313 13.36 -12.01 17.74
C LYS A 313 12.83 -11.89 19.16
N ASN A 314 11.76 -11.12 19.38
CA ASN A 314 11.19 -10.91 20.71
C ASN A 314 10.31 -12.09 21.15
N ASN A 315 9.70 -12.78 20.19
CA ASN A 315 8.83 -13.92 20.45
C ASN A 315 9.40 -15.24 19.91
N ASP A 316 10.67 -15.26 19.51
CA ASP A 316 11.37 -16.43 18.96
C ASP A 316 10.57 -17.10 17.82
N ARG A 317 10.05 -16.29 16.86
CA ARG A 317 9.22 -16.76 15.74
C ARG A 317 9.77 -16.33 14.38
N ILE A 318 9.63 -17.22 13.39
CA ILE A 318 9.89 -16.91 11.98
C ILE A 318 8.60 -17.06 11.19
N PHE A 319 8.33 -16.08 10.35
CA PHE A 319 7.21 -16.06 9.41
C PHE A 319 7.74 -16.20 8.00
N LEU A 320 7.20 -17.19 7.27
CA LEU A 320 7.53 -17.45 5.88
C LEU A 320 6.27 -17.42 5.03
N THR A 321 6.36 -16.77 3.88
CA THR A 321 5.29 -16.80 2.86
C THR A 321 5.79 -17.41 1.57
N ASP A 322 4.87 -17.93 0.76
CA ASP A 322 5.21 -18.55 -0.52
C ASP A 322 4.31 -18.10 -1.68
N GLU A 323 4.66 -18.54 -2.89
CA GLU A 323 3.92 -18.27 -4.12
C GLU A 323 2.57 -18.99 -4.19
N GLY A 324 2.33 -19.95 -3.31
CA GLY A 324 1.06 -20.68 -3.19
C GLY A 324 0.05 -20.03 -2.24
N GLY A 325 0.38 -18.88 -1.64
CA GLY A 325 -0.51 -18.18 -0.74
C GLY A 325 -0.50 -18.70 0.71
N VAL A 326 0.53 -19.43 1.09
CA VAL A 326 0.67 -20.02 2.42
C VAL A 326 1.59 -19.18 3.29
N LEU A 327 1.14 -18.88 4.51
CA LEU A 327 1.94 -18.40 5.61
C LEU A 327 2.32 -19.57 6.52
N ARG A 328 3.60 -19.69 6.85
CA ARG A 328 4.13 -20.64 7.84
C ARG A 328 4.75 -19.93 9.01
N VAL A 329 4.52 -20.45 10.21
CA VAL A 329 5.08 -19.93 11.46
C VAL A 329 5.96 -20.99 12.10
N PHE A 330 7.22 -20.64 12.35
CA PHE A 330 8.18 -21.50 13.03
C PHE A 330 8.57 -20.91 14.38
N LEU A 331 8.80 -21.74 15.38
CA LEU A 331 9.43 -21.36 16.64
C LEU A 331 10.92 -21.63 16.57
N THR A 332 11.73 -20.63 17.01
CA THR A 332 13.19 -20.72 17.01
C THR A 332 13.78 -21.08 18.37
N ASN A 333 12.94 -21.25 19.40
CA ASN A 333 13.35 -21.77 20.70
C ASN A 333 13.62 -23.27 20.73
N THR A 334 13.42 -23.97 19.60
CA THR A 334 13.76 -25.37 19.36
C THR A 334 14.86 -25.48 18.30
N TYR A 335 15.61 -26.58 18.33
CA TYR A 335 16.64 -26.86 17.32
C TYR A 335 16.41 -28.22 16.66
N PRO A 336 16.26 -28.27 15.34
CA PRO A 336 16.00 -27.15 14.42
C PRO A 336 14.68 -26.42 14.75
N PRO A 337 14.43 -25.22 14.20
CA PRO A 337 13.16 -24.52 14.34
C PRO A 337 11.96 -25.40 13.94
N SER A 338 10.91 -25.39 14.78
CA SER A 338 9.74 -26.25 14.58
C SER A 338 8.57 -25.49 13.94
N LEU A 339 7.94 -26.10 12.94
CA LEU A 339 6.70 -25.58 12.34
C LEU A 339 5.55 -25.72 13.35
N VAL A 340 4.92 -24.59 13.71
CA VAL A 340 3.80 -24.56 14.67
C VAL A 340 2.48 -24.18 14.02
N ALA A 341 2.51 -23.45 12.91
CA ALA A 341 1.30 -23.13 12.16
C ALA A 341 1.58 -23.03 10.66
N GLN A 342 0.58 -23.45 9.89
CA GLN A 342 0.52 -23.27 8.45
C GLN A 342 -0.89 -22.83 8.08
N VAL A 343 -1.00 -21.63 7.49
CA VAL A 343 -2.29 -21.00 7.19
C VAL A 343 -2.34 -20.68 5.69
N GLN A 344 -3.37 -21.18 5.00
CA GLN A 344 -3.70 -20.75 3.65
C GLN A 344 -4.39 -19.39 3.73
N THR A 345 -3.64 -18.32 3.57
CA THR A 345 -4.17 -16.94 3.69
C THR A 345 -4.91 -16.51 2.43
N HIS A 346 -4.46 -17.01 1.29
CA HIS A 346 -5.00 -16.67 -0.02
C HIS A 346 -5.09 -17.93 -0.89
N THR A 347 -6.14 -18.04 -1.66
CA THR A 347 -6.30 -19.17 -2.59
C THR A 347 -5.37 -19.02 -3.79
N THR A 348 -4.31 -19.82 -3.85
CA THR A 348 -3.37 -19.93 -5.00
C THR A 348 -2.74 -18.63 -5.49
N ASN A 349 -2.67 -17.60 -4.65
CA ASN A 349 -2.10 -16.31 -5.02
C ASN A 349 -0.76 -16.09 -4.33
N CYS A 350 0.22 -15.64 -5.10
CA CYS A 350 1.57 -15.35 -4.61
C CYS A 350 1.52 -14.22 -3.56
N ILE A 351 1.95 -14.51 -2.33
CA ILE A 351 2.12 -13.49 -1.29
C ILE A 351 3.46 -12.80 -1.53
N ARG A 352 3.45 -11.49 -1.69
CA ARG A 352 4.66 -10.68 -1.86
C ARG A 352 4.82 -9.63 -0.79
N GLY A 353 3.71 -9.00 -0.38
CA GLY A 353 3.71 -8.07 0.74
C GLY A 353 3.59 -8.82 2.06
N LEU A 354 4.48 -8.55 2.99
CA LEU A 354 4.47 -9.09 4.34
C LEU A 354 4.92 -8.02 5.32
N ASP A 355 4.13 -7.78 6.38
CA ASP A 355 4.52 -6.92 7.51
C ASP A 355 3.85 -7.38 8.80
N ILE A 356 4.33 -6.88 9.95
CA ILE A 356 3.88 -7.33 11.26
C ILE A 356 3.68 -6.17 12.25
N ASP A 357 2.58 -6.19 12.99
CA ASP A 357 2.39 -5.41 14.21
C ASP A 357 2.86 -6.22 15.42
N TYR A 358 4.08 -5.98 15.87
CA TYR A 358 4.68 -6.68 17.01
C TYR A 358 3.93 -6.45 18.33
N LYS A 359 3.18 -5.36 18.47
CA LYS A 359 2.44 -5.04 19.69
C LYS A 359 1.09 -5.77 19.73
N LYS A 360 0.35 -5.74 18.64
CA LYS A 360 -0.95 -6.41 18.53
C LYS A 360 -0.84 -7.88 18.13
N GLN A 361 0.34 -8.31 17.72
CA GLN A 361 0.60 -9.65 17.19
C GLN A 361 -0.22 -9.94 15.93
N TYR A 362 -0.39 -8.93 15.07
CA TYR A 362 -1.05 -9.07 13.79
C TYR A 362 -0.03 -9.16 12.67
N ILE A 363 -0.26 -10.06 11.73
CA ILE A 363 0.51 -10.12 10.49
C ILE A 363 -0.36 -9.72 9.30
N PHE A 364 0.24 -8.99 8.39
CA PHE A 364 -0.41 -8.48 7.18
C PHE A 364 0.20 -9.15 5.96
N THR A 365 -0.61 -9.75 5.12
CA THR A 365 -0.17 -10.37 3.87
C THR A 365 -0.88 -9.75 2.68
N GLY A 366 -0.16 -9.50 1.60
CA GLY A 366 -0.70 -8.94 0.36
C GLY A 366 -0.29 -9.75 -0.86
N THR A 367 -1.20 -9.89 -1.82
CA THR A 367 -1.02 -10.76 -2.97
C THR A 367 -0.95 -10.01 -4.30
N ASN A 368 -0.65 -10.76 -5.34
CA ASN A 368 -0.68 -10.33 -6.74
C ASN A 368 -2.11 -10.14 -7.31
N LYS A 369 -3.16 -10.29 -6.49
CA LYS A 369 -4.56 -10.03 -6.88
C LYS A 369 -5.22 -8.92 -6.05
N VAL A 370 -4.40 -8.10 -5.37
CA VAL A 370 -4.85 -6.95 -4.56
C VAL A 370 -5.59 -7.35 -3.27
N ASP A 371 -5.48 -8.58 -2.84
CA ASP A 371 -6.07 -9.02 -1.59
C ASP A 371 -5.09 -8.78 -0.44
N ILE A 372 -5.60 -8.27 0.67
CA ILE A 372 -4.84 -8.11 1.92
C ILE A 372 -5.54 -8.90 3.00
N SER A 373 -4.82 -9.81 3.62
CA SER A 373 -5.32 -10.56 4.78
C SER A 373 -4.61 -10.13 6.05
N ILE A 374 -5.36 -10.11 7.14
CA ILE A 374 -4.88 -9.79 8.49
C ILE A 374 -5.09 -11.01 9.35
N LEU A 375 -4.04 -11.50 9.97
CA LEU A 375 -4.07 -12.67 10.85
C LEU A 375 -3.69 -12.28 12.26
N ASP A 376 -4.38 -12.88 13.23
CA ASP A 376 -4.04 -12.82 14.64
C ASP A 376 -2.97 -13.88 14.97
N LEU A 377 -1.84 -13.43 15.47
CA LEU A 377 -0.72 -14.30 15.83
C LEU A 377 -0.66 -14.60 17.33
N GLY A 378 -1.70 -14.22 18.10
CA GLY A 378 -1.67 -14.22 19.57
C GLY A 378 -0.98 -15.43 20.20
N MET A 379 -1.44 -16.65 19.89
CA MET A 379 -0.80 -17.89 20.35
C MET A 379 -0.33 -18.71 19.15
N PRO A 380 0.89 -19.24 19.17
CA PRO A 380 1.38 -20.17 18.15
C PRO A 380 0.41 -21.33 17.93
N GLY A 381 0.11 -21.63 16.66
CA GLY A 381 -0.84 -22.69 16.29
C GLY A 381 -2.33 -22.34 16.43
N LYS A 382 -2.63 -21.08 16.78
CA LYS A 382 -4.01 -20.56 16.86
C LYS A 382 -4.22 -19.35 15.94
N GLU A 383 -3.35 -19.20 14.96
CA GLU A 383 -3.45 -18.17 13.94
C GLU A 383 -4.77 -18.35 13.17
N LYS A 384 -5.54 -17.27 13.10
CA LYS A 384 -6.81 -17.26 12.37
C LYS A 384 -6.92 -15.99 11.54
N LEU A 385 -7.63 -16.11 10.43
CA LEU A 385 -7.99 -14.95 9.64
C LEU A 385 -8.98 -14.07 10.42
N ILE A 386 -8.54 -12.83 10.76
CA ILE A 386 -9.39 -11.86 11.47
C ILE A 386 -10.23 -11.07 10.47
N LYS A 387 -9.58 -10.58 9.43
CA LYS A 387 -10.19 -9.69 8.44
C LYS A 387 -9.47 -9.83 7.11
N GLU A 388 -10.24 -9.85 6.05
CA GLU A 388 -9.76 -9.73 4.69
C GLU A 388 -10.15 -8.37 4.13
N ILE A 389 -9.17 -7.68 3.54
CA ILE A 389 -9.36 -6.39 2.87
C ILE A 389 -9.12 -6.64 1.39
N SER A 390 -10.17 -6.45 0.58
CA SER A 390 -10.08 -6.62 -0.86
C SER A 390 -10.27 -5.29 -1.57
N TYR A 391 -9.45 -5.02 -2.59
CA TYR A 391 -9.56 -3.86 -3.47
C TYR A 391 -9.96 -4.29 -4.88
N PHE A 392 -11.01 -3.67 -5.44
CA PHE A 392 -11.59 -4.04 -6.73
C PHE A 392 -11.28 -3.07 -7.86
N GLY A 393 -10.19 -2.35 -7.81
CA GLY A 393 -9.81 -1.29 -8.74
C GLY A 393 -8.92 -1.68 -9.93
N GLY A 394 -8.59 -2.96 -10.10
CA GLY A 394 -7.75 -3.37 -11.23
C GLY A 394 -6.83 -4.54 -10.91
N ASN A 395 -6.21 -5.11 -11.95
CA ASN A 395 -5.22 -6.19 -11.86
C ASN A 395 -3.85 -5.65 -11.39
N LEU A 396 -3.79 -5.06 -10.21
CA LEU A 396 -2.56 -4.52 -9.65
C LEU A 396 -1.97 -5.51 -8.65
N GLU A 397 -0.75 -5.89 -8.87
CA GLU A 397 0.00 -6.79 -8.00
C GLU A 397 0.59 -6.02 -6.82
N ILE A 398 0.17 -6.34 -5.58
CA ILE A 398 0.81 -5.82 -4.38
C ILE A 398 2.20 -6.46 -4.26
N ARG A 399 3.22 -5.61 -4.15
CA ARG A 399 4.62 -6.01 -4.02
C ARG A 399 5.13 -5.90 -2.60
N ILE A 400 4.65 -4.92 -1.87
CA ILE A 400 5.12 -4.59 -0.53
C ILE A 400 3.97 -4.04 0.31
N LEU A 401 3.98 -4.34 1.59
CA LEU A 401 3.12 -3.76 2.61
C LEU A 401 3.96 -3.13 3.71
N ARG A 402 3.48 -2.02 4.29
CA ARG A 402 4.02 -1.41 5.50
C ARG A 402 2.90 -0.93 6.39
N TYR A 403 2.99 -1.29 7.65
CA TYR A 403 2.03 -0.93 8.67
C TYR A 403 2.46 0.35 9.40
N ASN A 404 1.53 1.30 9.49
CA ASN A 404 1.64 2.48 10.31
C ASN A 404 0.78 2.29 11.57
N LYS A 405 1.44 2.05 12.70
CA LYS A 405 0.75 1.73 13.96
C LYS A 405 0.08 2.94 14.60
N GLU A 406 0.61 4.16 14.39
CA GLU A 406 0.03 5.38 14.95
C GLU A 406 -1.35 5.66 14.39
N LYS A 407 -1.49 5.55 13.07
CA LYS A 407 -2.75 5.83 12.37
C LYS A 407 -3.61 4.59 12.15
N ASN A 408 -3.10 3.40 12.46
CA ASN A 408 -3.74 2.12 12.16
C ASN A 408 -4.07 1.97 10.67
N GLU A 409 -3.08 2.29 9.84
CA GLU A 409 -3.14 2.30 8.37
C GLU A 409 -2.13 1.31 7.78
N LEU A 410 -2.45 0.75 6.60
CA LEU A 410 -1.51 0.00 5.78
C LEU A 410 -1.16 0.78 4.52
N TYR A 411 0.10 0.77 4.15
CA TYR A 411 0.59 1.26 2.87
C TYR A 411 0.91 0.07 1.99
N SER A 412 0.33 0.00 0.81
CA SER A 412 0.67 -1.01 -0.21
C SER A 412 1.34 -0.35 -1.40
N GLY A 413 2.47 -0.92 -1.85
CA GLY A 413 3.12 -0.57 -3.10
C GLY A 413 2.86 -1.63 -4.16
N ASP A 414 2.54 -1.22 -5.37
CA ASP A 414 2.15 -2.13 -6.45
C ASP A 414 3.17 -2.23 -7.60
N GLN A 415 2.86 -3.09 -8.56
CA GLN A 415 3.67 -3.35 -9.74
C GLN A 415 3.73 -2.17 -10.71
N LYS A 416 2.81 -1.22 -10.66
CA LYS A 416 2.76 -0.04 -11.53
C LYS A 416 3.31 1.22 -10.89
N GLY A 417 3.89 1.11 -9.69
CA GLY A 417 4.47 2.24 -8.98
C GLY A 417 3.48 3.08 -8.17
N LYS A 418 2.25 2.59 -7.98
CA LYS A 418 1.23 3.26 -7.18
C LYS A 418 1.36 2.84 -5.72
N ILE A 419 1.24 3.81 -4.81
CA ILE A 419 1.09 3.56 -3.36
C ILE A 419 -0.36 3.81 -2.99
N THR A 420 -0.96 2.88 -2.24
CA THR A 420 -2.32 2.98 -1.72
C THR A 420 -2.30 2.87 -0.20
N VAL A 421 -3.05 3.74 0.46
CA VAL A 421 -3.24 3.74 1.92
C VAL A 421 -4.59 3.13 2.25
N TRP A 422 -4.60 2.22 3.20
CA TRP A 422 -5.78 1.46 3.64
C TRP A 422 -6.07 1.73 5.10
N SER A 423 -7.32 2.00 5.42
CA SER A 423 -7.80 2.08 6.80
C SER A 423 -8.07 0.68 7.35
N LEU A 424 -7.36 0.27 8.39
CA LEU A 424 -7.65 -0.99 9.08
C LEU A 424 -8.98 -0.94 9.87
N LYS A 425 -9.47 0.26 10.16
CA LYS A 425 -10.75 0.45 10.84
C LYS A 425 -11.93 0.13 9.92
N THR A 426 -11.89 0.63 8.68
CA THR A 426 -12.98 0.47 7.70
C THR A 426 -12.75 -0.66 6.71
N GLY A 427 -11.50 -1.06 6.49
CA GLY A 427 -11.11 -2.02 5.47
C GLY A 427 -11.11 -1.45 4.05
N GLN A 428 -11.06 -0.12 3.91
CA GLN A 428 -11.14 0.56 2.62
C GLN A 428 -9.89 1.38 2.35
N SER A 429 -9.63 1.66 1.06
CA SER A 429 -8.59 2.61 0.68
C SER A 429 -8.98 4.02 1.11
N ILE A 430 -8.02 4.75 1.68
CA ILE A 430 -8.17 6.15 2.08
C ILE A 430 -7.70 7.06 0.95
N TYR A 431 -6.51 6.77 0.42
CA TYR A 431 -5.84 7.57 -0.60
C TYR A 431 -4.89 6.72 -1.43
N ALA A 432 -4.64 7.13 -2.66
CA ALA A 432 -3.66 6.49 -3.50
C ALA A 432 -3.02 7.48 -4.47
N TRP A 433 -1.70 7.33 -4.73
CA TRP A 433 -0.97 8.20 -5.64
C TRP A 433 0.06 7.43 -6.47
N GLN A 434 0.40 7.98 -7.63
CA GLN A 434 1.48 7.48 -8.47
C GLN A 434 2.81 7.95 -7.89
N ALA A 435 3.50 7.07 -7.18
CA ALA A 435 4.76 7.36 -6.52
C ALA A 435 5.96 7.16 -7.45
N HIS A 436 5.91 6.13 -8.27
CA HIS A 436 6.99 5.70 -9.15
C HIS A 436 6.46 5.35 -10.55
N SER A 437 7.32 5.34 -11.55
CA SER A 437 6.95 4.94 -12.93
C SER A 437 7.06 3.43 -13.21
N ASP A 438 7.61 2.65 -12.26
CA ASP A 438 7.76 1.19 -12.33
C ASP A 438 7.49 0.57 -10.95
N ALA A 439 7.53 -0.75 -10.88
CA ALA A 439 7.19 -1.54 -9.71
C ALA A 439 7.91 -1.08 -8.43
N ILE A 440 7.14 -0.80 -7.38
CA ILE A 440 7.68 -0.53 -6.06
C ILE A 440 8.23 -1.85 -5.50
N THR A 441 9.47 -1.84 -5.09
CA THR A 441 10.14 -3.03 -4.58
C THR A 441 10.24 -3.05 -3.08
N GLN A 442 10.38 -1.87 -2.47
CA GLN A 442 10.50 -1.75 -1.03
C GLN A 442 10.00 -0.39 -0.54
N MET A 443 9.48 -0.37 0.68
CA MET A 443 9.06 0.83 1.41
C MET A 443 9.48 0.73 2.87
N LYS A 444 9.70 1.85 3.52
CA LYS A 444 9.86 1.95 4.97
C LYS A 444 9.14 3.19 5.48
N TYR A 445 8.31 3.03 6.49
CA TYR A 445 7.67 4.12 7.20
C TYR A 445 8.41 4.40 8.51
N ASP A 446 8.83 5.65 8.69
CA ASP A 446 9.36 6.16 9.95
C ASP A 446 8.26 6.89 10.73
N GLU A 447 7.89 6.32 11.86
CA GLU A 447 6.82 6.86 12.71
C GLU A 447 7.20 8.18 13.35
N LYS A 448 8.47 8.37 13.71
CA LYS A 448 8.92 9.58 14.41
C LYS A 448 8.87 10.82 13.52
N SER A 449 9.35 10.69 12.29
CA SER A 449 9.35 11.79 11.32
C SER A 449 8.10 11.83 10.45
N ARG A 450 7.23 10.79 10.50
CA ARG A 450 6.07 10.61 9.62
C ARG A 450 6.44 10.62 8.15
N ARG A 451 7.57 10.02 7.83
CA ARG A 451 8.11 9.93 6.48
C ARG A 451 8.00 8.53 5.94
N LEU A 452 7.65 8.44 4.69
CA LEU A 452 7.68 7.20 3.94
C LEU A 452 8.85 7.25 2.96
N LEU A 453 9.76 6.30 3.08
CA LEU A 453 10.79 6.04 2.09
C LEU A 453 10.26 4.98 1.13
N SER A 454 10.29 5.27 -0.16
CA SER A 454 9.92 4.31 -1.22
C SER A 454 11.01 4.20 -2.27
N MET A 455 11.20 2.99 -2.77
CA MET A 455 12.15 2.67 -3.84
C MET A 455 11.51 1.72 -4.85
N ALA A 456 11.91 1.86 -6.11
CA ALA A 456 11.32 1.11 -7.20
C ALA A 456 12.33 0.70 -8.27
N LYS A 457 11.87 -0.08 -9.25
CA LYS A 457 12.66 -0.46 -10.42
C LYS A 457 12.95 0.71 -11.34
N ASP A 458 12.28 1.84 -11.20
CA ASP A 458 12.53 3.08 -11.95
C ASP A 458 13.81 3.80 -11.54
N LYS A 459 14.61 3.19 -10.64
CA LYS A 459 15.92 3.69 -10.16
C LYS A 459 15.82 4.90 -9.24
N LYS A 460 14.64 5.16 -8.68
CA LYS A 460 14.39 6.32 -7.82
C LYS A 460 14.32 5.94 -6.36
N ILE A 461 14.79 6.88 -5.54
CA ILE A 461 14.62 6.90 -4.08
C ILE A 461 13.80 8.14 -3.76
N ILE A 462 12.64 7.98 -3.12
CA ILE A 462 11.77 9.11 -2.79
C ILE A 462 11.42 9.09 -1.30
N PHE A 463 11.63 10.22 -0.65
CA PHE A 463 11.16 10.49 0.71
C PHE A 463 9.90 11.35 0.64
N TRP A 464 8.84 10.84 1.22
CA TRP A 464 7.53 11.47 1.28
C TRP A 464 7.26 11.97 2.68
N GLN A 465 6.79 13.20 2.83
CA GLN A 465 6.11 13.62 4.05
C GLN A 465 4.66 13.17 3.97
N ILE A 466 4.27 12.34 4.91
CA ILE A 466 2.88 11.88 5.02
C ILE A 466 2.06 12.92 5.77
N PRO A 467 0.90 13.34 5.28
CA PRO A 467 0.07 14.36 5.91
C PRO A 467 -0.48 13.87 7.26
N ASP A 468 -0.71 14.78 8.19
CA ASP A 468 -1.32 14.46 9.49
C ASP A 468 -2.75 13.91 9.33
N SER A 469 -3.46 14.41 8.35
CA SER A 469 -4.78 13.95 7.96
C SER A 469 -4.85 13.85 6.43
N TRP A 470 -5.40 12.76 5.95
CA TRP A 470 -5.66 12.57 4.52
C TRP A 470 -6.79 13.46 4.01
N VAL A 471 -7.74 13.83 4.86
CA VAL A 471 -8.82 14.75 4.50
C VAL A 471 -8.34 16.18 4.67
N SER A 472 -8.53 17.00 3.64
CA SER A 472 -8.09 18.39 3.66
C SER A 472 -8.82 19.21 4.74
N ASP A 473 -8.14 20.22 5.28
CA ASP A 473 -8.74 21.10 6.29
C ASP A 473 -9.91 21.93 5.71
N LYS A 474 -9.96 22.10 4.39
CA LYS A 474 -11.08 22.73 3.70
C LYS A 474 -12.36 21.88 3.81
N VAL A 475 -12.25 20.57 3.62
CA VAL A 475 -13.36 19.61 3.80
C VAL A 475 -13.82 19.59 5.25
N LYS A 476 -12.89 19.54 6.21
CA LYS A 476 -13.21 19.56 7.63
C LYS A 476 -13.97 20.82 8.03
N LYS A 477 -13.51 21.98 7.59
CA LYS A 477 -14.19 23.25 7.84
C LYS A 477 -15.58 23.29 7.21
N PHE A 478 -15.74 22.76 6.00
CA PHE A 478 -17.04 22.64 5.34
C PHE A 478 -17.98 21.73 6.12
N GLU A 479 -17.53 20.54 6.54
CA GLU A 479 -18.30 19.62 7.36
C GLU A 479 -18.72 20.25 8.70
N GLU A 480 -17.80 20.93 9.37
CA GLU A 480 -18.09 21.65 10.63
C GLU A 480 -19.14 22.77 10.44
N THR A 481 -19.05 23.52 9.34
CA THR A 481 -19.99 24.60 9.01
C THR A 481 -21.36 24.01 8.70
N SER A 482 -21.44 22.96 7.89
CA SER A 482 -22.69 22.29 7.54
C SER A 482 -23.36 21.68 8.78
N ILE A 483 -22.59 21.08 9.70
CA ILE A 483 -23.12 20.57 10.97
C ILE A 483 -23.69 21.70 11.83
N ARG A 484 -23.01 22.85 11.90
CA ARG A 484 -23.49 24.02 12.64
C ARG A 484 -24.80 24.55 12.05
N GLU A 485 -24.89 24.64 10.72
CA GLU A 485 -26.11 25.08 10.02
C GLU A 485 -27.27 24.09 10.23
N ILE A 486 -27.04 22.79 10.16
CA ILE A 486 -28.07 21.77 10.44
C ILE A 486 -28.54 21.85 11.88
N ASN A 487 -27.64 22.03 12.84
CA ASN A 487 -28.01 22.16 14.25
C ASN A 487 -28.75 23.47 14.52
N ALA A 488 -28.39 24.58 13.86
CA ALA A 488 -29.10 25.85 13.95
C ALA A 488 -30.53 25.75 13.38
N ASN A 489 -30.69 25.08 12.23
CA ASN A 489 -32.00 24.84 11.61
C ASN A 489 -32.88 23.95 12.49
N ARG A 490 -32.34 22.86 13.07
CA ARG A 490 -33.06 22.01 14.03
C ARG A 490 -33.47 22.76 15.29
N ALA A 491 -32.62 23.67 15.78
CA ALA A 491 -32.96 24.54 16.92
C ALA A 491 -34.10 25.50 16.56
N ALA A 492 -34.03 26.13 15.38
CA ALA A 492 -35.06 27.03 14.88
C ALA A 492 -36.42 26.33 14.67
N GLU A 493 -36.43 25.09 14.17
CA GLU A 493 -37.64 24.28 14.06
C GLU A 493 -38.22 23.92 15.43
N LYS A 494 -37.39 23.57 16.41
CA LYS A 494 -37.86 23.31 17.79
C LYS A 494 -38.46 24.57 18.43
N PHE A 495 -37.90 25.75 18.15
CA PHE A 495 -38.48 27.02 18.63
C PHE A 495 -39.79 27.36 17.93
N LYS A 496 -39.93 27.06 16.63
CA LYS A 496 -41.21 27.24 15.92
C LYS A 496 -42.31 26.31 16.46
N ASN A 497 -41.98 25.03 16.65
CA ASN A 497 -42.96 24.06 17.18
C ASN A 497 -43.38 24.39 18.63
N LYS A 498 -42.44 24.89 19.45
CA LYS A 498 -42.77 25.32 20.82
C LYS A 498 -43.69 26.54 20.88
N LYS A 499 -43.66 27.42 19.86
CA LYS A 499 -44.52 28.58 19.74
C LYS A 499 -45.96 28.22 19.30
N TYR A 500 -46.14 27.08 18.64
CA TYR A 500 -47.49 26.56 18.29
C TYR A 500 -48.13 25.80 19.44
N ASP A 501 -47.35 25.18 20.35
CA ASP A 501 -47.90 24.49 21.53
C ASP A 501 -48.27 25.46 22.67
N ASP A 502 -47.74 26.68 22.71
CA ASP A 502 -48.08 27.72 23.71
C ASP A 502 -49.25 28.60 23.28
N ASP A 503 -49.65 28.62 21.98
CA ASP A 503 -50.81 29.39 21.49
C ASP A 503 -52.15 28.61 21.56
N ASP A 504 -52.15 27.28 21.86
CA ASP A 504 -53.36 26.45 21.98
C ASP A 504 -53.84 26.26 23.44
N SER A 505 -53.28 26.98 24.43
CA SER A 505 -53.62 26.80 25.84
C SER A 505 -54.41 27.96 26.48
N ASP A 506 -54.94 28.90 25.67
CA ASP A 506 -55.77 30.00 26.18
C ASP A 506 -57.12 30.02 25.48
N ASP A 507 -57.98 29.03 25.75
CA ASP A 507 -59.48 29.16 25.57
C ASP A 507 -60.20 28.07 26.37
N SER A 508 -60.35 28.29 27.68
CA SER A 508 -61.49 27.75 28.43
C SER A 508 -61.66 28.41 29.82
N LEU A 509 -62.08 29.63 29.81
CA LEU A 509 -62.72 30.23 30.98
C LEU A 509 -64.08 30.79 30.50
N ASP A 510 -65.14 30.00 30.62
CA ASP A 510 -66.49 30.49 30.89
C ASP A 510 -67.36 29.32 31.28
N GLY A 511 -67.84 29.34 32.51
CA GLY A 511 -68.82 28.38 33.04
C GLY A 511 -69.24 28.75 34.43
N TRP A 512 -70.06 29.80 34.52
CA TRP A 512 -70.85 30.10 35.66
C TRP A 512 -71.71 28.92 36.05
N ASP A 513 -71.73 28.58 37.31
CA ASP A 513 -73.04 28.16 37.89
C ASP A 513 -73.17 28.61 39.33
N ILE A 514 -74.32 29.16 39.53
CA ILE A 514 -74.89 29.70 40.77
C ILE A 514 -75.80 28.61 41.39
N GLY A 515 -75.72 28.39 42.68
CA GLY A 515 -76.93 28.00 43.35
C GLY A 515 -76.90 26.79 44.29
N ASN A 516 -77.09 27.15 45.56
CA ASN A 516 -77.54 26.46 46.77
C ASN A 516 -76.48 25.73 47.64
#